data_0856cea9a63e7761b86895280ffadb93
#
_entry.id   0856cea9a63e7761b86895280ffadb93
#
_cell.length_a   1.000
_cell.length_b   1.000
_cell.length_c   1.000
_cell.angle_alpha   90.00
_cell.angle_beta   90.00
_cell.angle_gamma   90.00
#
_symmetry.space_group_name_H-M   'P 1'
#
loop_
_entity.id
_entity.type
_entity.pdbx_description
1 polymer ?
#
loop_
_entity_poly.entity_id
_entity_poly.type
_entity_poly.pdbx_seq_one_letter_code
_entity_poly.pdbx_strand_id
1 'polypeptide(L)'
;MIKIIRKIGFFLLICFVLAISCSPATETDTQTKSFTKSFLWEVSSDVNTIYILGSVHVAEANIYPLNDVIEDAYDQSAIIVAEIDITNISEEELGMLLMEKGMYPAGESLETHISSELYSRVSERILELDPTGFLLSYANVFEPWVVAVTITDFDYMQLGYDAEYGIDLYFLEKANTDGKQVLEFESAEFQLGLFDSLSDEIQIMMLEDAIDNPVTKAEMEDLFTAWNTGDASTMELLVFEGIEEHPEYQRLYNKIIDDRNFLMVEKIETYLQGNVIHFVVVGAGHLVGDNGIINLLDEKGYDTLQL
;
A
#
# COMPACT_ATOMS: atom_id res chain seq x y z
N MET A 1 5.72 -18.87 -12.93
CA MET A 1 5.93 -17.49 -13.40
C MET A 1 5.45 -16.59 -12.29
N ILE A 2 6.21 -15.60 -11.91
CA ILE A 2 6.28 -15.10 -10.54
C ILE A 2 5.30 -13.95 -10.31
N LYS A 3 4.49 -14.04 -9.25
CA LYS A 3 3.40 -13.13 -8.91
C LYS A 3 3.81 -12.05 -7.87
N ILE A 4 5.02 -11.49 -7.95
CA ILE A 4 5.62 -10.75 -6.85
C ILE A 4 5.27 -9.26 -6.86
N ILE A 5 5.30 -8.63 -8.02
CA ILE A 5 5.23 -7.16 -8.12
C ILE A 5 3.82 -6.64 -7.85
N ARG A 6 2.79 -7.42 -8.15
CA ARG A 6 1.38 -7.09 -7.85
C ARG A 6 1.14 -6.83 -6.37
N LYS A 7 1.87 -7.57 -5.52
CA LYS A 7 1.76 -7.43 -4.07
C LYS A 7 2.47 -6.17 -3.57
N ILE A 8 3.48 -5.70 -4.31
CA ILE A 8 4.21 -4.47 -4.01
C ILE A 8 3.37 -3.22 -4.34
N GLY A 9 2.65 -3.21 -5.46
CA GLY A 9 1.67 -2.15 -5.77
C GLY A 9 0.60 -2.03 -4.69
N PHE A 10 0.19 -3.15 -4.10
CA PHE A 10 -0.75 -3.20 -2.99
C PHE A 10 -0.27 -2.50 -1.71
N PHE A 11 1.05 -2.44 -1.47
CA PHE A 11 1.63 -1.83 -0.27
C PHE A 11 2.11 -0.37 -0.47
N LEU A 12 2.06 0.16 -1.69
CA LEU A 12 2.63 1.48 -2.02
C LEU A 12 1.69 2.34 -2.88
N LEU A 13 0.37 2.08 -2.79
CA LEU A 13 -0.59 2.80 -3.59
C LEU A 13 -0.69 4.25 -3.15
N ILE A 14 0.01 5.12 -3.86
CA ILE A 14 -0.36 6.53 -3.92
C ILE A 14 -1.59 6.58 -4.81
N CYS A 15 -2.77 6.69 -4.17
CA CYS A 15 -4.06 6.70 -4.85
C CYS A 15 -4.08 7.71 -6.00
N PHE A 16 -4.06 7.23 -7.22
CA PHE A 16 -4.41 8.01 -8.38
C PHE A 16 -5.94 8.07 -8.46
N VAL A 17 -6.54 9.02 -7.75
CA VAL A 17 -7.96 9.29 -7.90
C VAL A 17 -8.16 10.06 -9.21
N LEU A 18 -8.35 9.34 -10.29
CA LEU A 18 -9.14 9.88 -11.41
C LEU A 18 -10.60 9.84 -10.94
N ALA A 19 -11.10 10.97 -10.45
CA ALA A 19 -12.47 11.12 -10.00
C ALA A 19 -13.46 10.81 -11.13
N ILE A 20 -13.91 9.57 -11.20
CA ILE A 20 -15.13 9.21 -11.91
C ILE A 20 -16.19 8.87 -10.85
N SER A 21 -16.91 9.91 -10.43
CA SER A 21 -18.06 9.79 -9.55
C SER A 21 -19.15 8.93 -10.16
N CYS A 22 -19.46 7.79 -9.53
CA CYS A 22 -20.75 7.12 -9.74
C CYS A 22 -21.14 6.35 -8.46
N SER A 23 -22.05 6.94 -7.67
CA SER A 23 -22.73 6.20 -6.59
C SER A 23 -23.82 5.28 -7.14
N PRO A 24 -24.13 4.11 -6.52
CA PRO A 24 -25.19 4.09 -5.53
C PRO A 24 -24.98 3.17 -4.33
N ALA A 25 -25.53 3.58 -3.19
CA ALA A 25 -25.59 2.83 -1.94
C ALA A 25 -26.45 1.56 -2.04
N THR A 26 -25.98 0.48 -1.46
CA THR A 26 -26.79 -0.72 -1.18
C THR A 26 -26.61 -1.12 0.29
N GLU A 27 -27.75 -1.35 0.96
CA GLU A 27 -27.83 -1.76 2.37
C GLU A 27 -27.10 -3.09 2.61
N THR A 28 -26.29 -3.16 3.66
CA THR A 28 -25.48 -4.33 4.04
C THR A 28 -26.11 -5.06 5.21
N ASP A 29 -26.25 -6.36 5.07
CA ASP A 29 -26.68 -7.32 6.08
C ASP A 29 -25.52 -7.55 7.08
N THR A 30 -25.70 -7.13 8.32
CA THR A 30 -24.70 -7.21 9.40
C THR A 30 -24.64 -8.65 9.94
N GLN A 31 -23.75 -9.46 9.41
CA GLN A 31 -23.31 -10.67 10.09
C GLN A 31 -22.16 -10.34 11.04
N THR A 32 -22.36 -10.53 12.34
CA THR A 32 -21.32 -10.46 13.36
C THR A 32 -20.27 -11.54 13.11
N LYS A 33 -19.14 -11.17 12.48
CA LYS A 33 -17.98 -12.04 12.37
C LYS A 33 -17.30 -12.12 13.74
N SER A 34 -17.13 -13.33 14.28
CA SER A 34 -16.31 -13.54 15.50
C SER A 34 -14.85 -13.63 15.07
N PHE A 35 -14.09 -12.56 15.26
CA PHE A 35 -12.66 -12.54 15.03
C PHE A 35 -11.94 -13.00 16.29
N THR A 36 -10.92 -13.85 16.13
CA THR A 36 -10.04 -14.27 17.24
C THR A 36 -8.86 -13.33 17.42
N LYS A 37 -8.45 -12.65 16.36
CA LYS A 37 -7.38 -11.63 16.31
C LYS A 37 -7.67 -10.63 15.20
N SER A 38 -7.02 -9.48 15.27
CA SER A 38 -6.99 -8.45 14.22
C SER A 38 -5.58 -8.27 13.70
N PHE A 39 -5.40 -7.63 12.55
CA PHE A 39 -4.07 -7.28 12.03
C PHE A 39 -3.54 -6.00 12.73
N LEU A 40 -3.63 -6.03 14.06
CA LEU A 40 -3.33 -4.95 15.00
C LEU A 40 -2.44 -5.48 16.12
N TRP A 41 -1.40 -4.74 16.46
CA TRP A 41 -0.51 -5.04 17.59
C TRP A 41 -0.52 -3.91 18.60
N GLU A 42 -0.56 -4.29 19.87
CA GLU A 42 -0.19 -3.45 20.99
C GLU A 42 1.31 -3.66 21.25
N VAL A 43 2.07 -2.57 21.26
CA VAL A 43 3.50 -2.58 21.56
C VAL A 43 3.75 -1.73 22.79
N SER A 44 4.40 -2.33 23.80
CA SER A 44 4.61 -1.70 25.09
C SER A 44 6.07 -1.62 25.49
N SER A 45 6.41 -0.50 26.14
CA SER A 45 7.63 -0.27 26.88
C SER A 45 7.35 -0.18 28.37
N ASP A 46 8.36 0.06 29.21
CA ASP A 46 8.19 0.32 30.66
C ASP A 46 7.34 1.58 30.96
N VAL A 47 7.18 2.49 29.98
CA VAL A 47 6.59 3.82 30.21
C VAL A 47 5.40 4.15 29.30
N ASN A 48 5.26 3.52 28.15
CA ASN A 48 4.21 3.85 27.19
C ASN A 48 3.76 2.62 26.40
N THR A 49 2.57 2.72 25.85
CA THR A 49 1.97 1.75 24.91
C THR A 49 1.58 2.47 23.64
N ILE A 50 1.74 1.83 22.50
CA ILE A 50 1.27 2.29 21.19
C ILE A 50 0.55 1.14 20.48
N TYR A 51 -0.30 1.48 19.50
CA TYR A 51 -0.97 0.52 18.66
C TYR A 51 -0.44 0.61 17.23
N ILE A 52 -0.18 -0.53 16.59
CA ILE A 52 0.30 -0.60 15.21
C ILE A 52 -0.65 -1.46 14.39
N LEU A 53 -1.35 -0.83 13.45
CA LEU A 53 -2.29 -1.45 12.52
C LEU A 53 -1.61 -1.66 11.17
N GLY A 54 -1.69 -2.89 10.66
CA GLY A 54 -1.37 -3.15 9.26
C GLY A 54 -2.56 -2.74 8.39
N SER A 55 -2.37 -1.77 7.50
CA SER A 55 -3.39 -1.29 6.59
C SER A 55 -3.38 -2.03 5.24
N VAL A 56 -4.45 -1.83 4.52
CA VAL A 56 -4.63 -2.24 3.13
C VAL A 56 -5.15 -1.03 2.38
N HIS A 57 -4.42 -0.60 1.34
CA HIS A 57 -4.68 0.68 0.67
C HIS A 57 -5.91 0.67 -0.26
N VAL A 58 -6.41 -0.50 -0.64
CA VAL A 58 -7.64 -0.67 -1.42
C VAL A 58 -8.54 -1.68 -0.74
N ALA A 59 -9.84 -1.45 -0.69
CA ALA A 59 -10.79 -2.39 -0.10
C ALA A 59 -12.14 -2.34 -0.82
N GLU A 60 -13.03 -3.27 -0.47
CA GLU A 60 -14.45 -3.19 -0.81
C GLU A 60 -15.19 -2.41 0.29
N ALA A 61 -16.24 -1.67 -0.05
CA ALA A 61 -17.05 -0.91 0.92
C ALA A 61 -17.61 -1.76 2.08
N ASN A 62 -17.75 -3.06 1.88
CA ASN A 62 -18.29 -4.01 2.85
C ASN A 62 -17.31 -4.42 3.97
N ILE A 63 -16.05 -3.92 3.93
CA ILE A 63 -15.09 -4.15 5.01
C ILE A 63 -15.52 -3.43 6.30
N TYR A 64 -16.28 -2.35 6.15
CA TYR A 64 -16.77 -1.53 7.27
C TYR A 64 -18.12 -2.03 7.82
N PRO A 65 -18.39 -1.91 9.14
CA PRO A 65 -17.46 -1.37 10.15
C PRO A 65 -16.30 -2.33 10.41
N LEU A 66 -15.15 -1.76 10.83
CA LEU A 66 -13.99 -2.54 11.26
C LEU A 66 -14.29 -3.24 12.61
N ASN A 67 -13.38 -4.13 13.01
CA ASN A 67 -13.45 -4.78 14.32
C ASN A 67 -13.35 -3.75 15.44
N ASP A 68 -14.21 -3.87 16.46
CA ASP A 68 -14.27 -2.97 17.63
C ASP A 68 -12.88 -2.82 18.31
N VAL A 69 -12.06 -3.87 18.30
CA VAL A 69 -10.69 -3.82 18.87
C VAL A 69 -9.81 -2.79 18.15
N ILE A 70 -9.96 -2.65 16.83
CA ILE A 70 -9.22 -1.65 16.05
C ILE A 70 -9.73 -0.24 16.34
N GLU A 71 -11.05 -0.08 16.37
CA GLU A 71 -11.69 1.21 16.68
C GLU A 71 -11.37 1.67 18.11
N ASP A 72 -11.40 0.76 19.09
CA ASP A 72 -11.05 1.03 20.48
C ASP A 72 -9.58 1.46 20.63
N ALA A 73 -8.66 0.85 19.89
CA ALA A 73 -7.24 1.22 19.87
C ALA A 73 -7.04 2.62 19.29
N TYR A 74 -7.74 2.93 18.19
CA TYR A 74 -7.74 4.28 17.63
C TYR A 74 -8.31 5.30 18.63
N ASP A 75 -9.45 5.01 19.27
CA ASP A 75 -10.10 5.94 20.20
C ASP A 75 -9.25 6.25 21.43
N GLN A 76 -8.48 5.28 21.92
CA GLN A 76 -7.53 5.44 23.02
C GLN A 76 -6.29 6.27 22.65
N SER A 77 -6.01 6.41 21.37
CA SER A 77 -4.81 7.10 20.87
C SER A 77 -5.06 8.60 20.68
N ALA A 78 -4.08 9.41 21.03
CA ALA A 78 -4.17 10.86 20.88
C ALA A 78 -3.59 11.37 19.57
N ILE A 79 -2.68 10.60 18.98
CA ILE A 79 -1.96 10.96 17.74
C ILE A 79 -2.04 9.76 16.78
N ILE A 80 -2.29 10.07 15.50
CA ILE A 80 -2.24 9.11 14.41
C ILE A 80 -0.91 9.28 13.69
N VAL A 81 -0.27 8.17 13.33
CA VAL A 81 0.96 8.18 12.55
C VAL A 81 0.73 7.31 11.32
N ALA A 82 0.81 7.88 10.12
CA ALA A 82 0.69 7.16 8.85
C ALA A 82 2.03 7.14 8.10
N GLU A 83 2.11 6.36 7.05
CA GLU A 83 3.26 6.44 6.13
C GLU A 83 3.35 7.83 5.54
N ILE A 84 2.27 8.31 4.94
CA ILE A 84 2.07 9.68 4.45
C ILE A 84 0.66 10.16 4.83
N ASP A 85 0.49 11.46 5.01
CA ASP A 85 -0.83 12.09 5.18
C ASP A 85 -1.40 12.52 3.82
N ILE A 86 -2.00 11.57 3.10
CA ILE A 86 -2.59 11.82 1.77
C ILE A 86 -3.76 12.80 1.81
N THR A 87 -4.38 13.02 2.96
CA THR A 87 -5.50 13.97 3.12
C THR A 87 -5.04 15.42 3.15
N ASN A 88 -3.74 15.63 3.34
CA ASN A 88 -3.11 16.95 3.39
C ASN A 88 -2.34 17.31 2.11
N ILE A 89 -2.42 16.48 1.07
CA ILE A 89 -1.78 16.70 -0.24
C ILE A 89 -2.89 16.98 -1.25
N SER A 90 -2.79 18.09 -2.00
CA SER A 90 -3.74 18.37 -3.07
C SER A 90 -3.51 17.45 -4.29
N GLU A 91 -4.57 17.16 -5.04
CA GLU A 91 -4.46 16.41 -6.31
C GLU A 91 -3.50 17.08 -7.30
N GLU A 92 -3.46 18.43 -7.32
CA GLU A 92 -2.53 19.18 -8.16
C GLU A 92 -1.07 18.94 -7.75
N GLU A 93 -0.78 18.96 -6.46
CA GLU A 93 0.56 18.72 -5.91
C GLU A 93 1.02 17.29 -6.18
N LEU A 94 0.16 16.30 -5.93
CA LEU A 94 0.44 14.90 -6.22
C LEU A 94 0.66 14.67 -7.72
N GLY A 95 -0.18 15.30 -8.57
CA GLY A 95 -0.04 15.24 -10.03
C GLY A 95 1.28 15.85 -10.52
N MET A 96 1.72 16.99 -9.93
CA MET A 96 3.01 17.60 -10.24
C MET A 96 4.19 16.72 -9.84
N LEU A 97 4.14 16.12 -8.65
CA LEU A 97 5.16 15.19 -8.18
C LEU A 97 5.27 13.96 -9.09
N LEU A 98 4.13 13.40 -9.52
CA LEU A 98 4.14 12.29 -10.45
C LEU A 98 4.73 12.67 -11.80
N MET A 99 4.38 13.84 -12.33
CA MET A 99 4.98 14.33 -13.57
C MET A 99 6.50 14.56 -13.43
N GLU A 100 6.94 15.06 -12.29
CA GLU A 100 8.37 15.26 -12.02
C GLU A 100 9.15 13.96 -11.93
N LYS A 101 8.60 12.94 -11.27
CA LYS A 101 9.28 11.69 -10.93
C LYS A 101 9.05 10.56 -11.95
N GLY A 102 7.98 10.63 -12.71
CA GLY A 102 7.54 9.51 -13.54
C GLY A 102 7.41 9.80 -15.02
N MET A 103 7.57 11.06 -15.47
CA MET A 103 7.49 11.38 -16.90
C MET A 103 8.85 11.34 -17.57
N TYR A 104 8.89 10.78 -18.76
CA TYR A 104 10.04 10.90 -19.63
C TYR A 104 10.31 12.35 -20.06
N PRO A 105 11.58 12.69 -20.33
CA PRO A 105 11.94 13.98 -20.94
C PRO A 105 11.23 14.20 -22.30
N ALA A 106 11.05 15.46 -22.66
CA ALA A 106 10.38 15.81 -23.92
C ALA A 106 11.06 15.17 -25.15
N GLY A 107 10.29 14.41 -25.90
CA GLY A 107 10.75 13.70 -27.09
C GLY A 107 11.09 12.22 -26.85
N GLU A 108 11.02 11.77 -25.61
CA GLU A 108 11.14 10.38 -25.20
C GLU A 108 9.77 9.83 -24.84
N SER A 109 9.61 8.51 -24.84
CA SER A 109 8.34 7.84 -24.53
C SER A 109 8.56 6.40 -24.12
N LEU A 110 7.56 5.79 -23.48
CA LEU A 110 7.60 4.37 -23.14
C LEU A 110 7.97 3.50 -24.36
N GLU A 111 7.37 3.78 -25.53
CA GLU A 111 7.68 3.07 -26.79
C GLU A 111 9.15 3.09 -27.17
N THR A 112 9.88 4.17 -26.82
CA THR A 112 11.32 4.29 -27.14
C THR A 112 12.25 3.65 -26.11
N HIS A 113 11.76 3.34 -24.91
CA HIS A 113 12.55 2.80 -23.80
C HIS A 113 12.36 1.31 -23.55
N ILE A 114 11.29 0.71 -24.09
CA ILE A 114 11.04 -0.73 -23.97
C ILE A 114 11.11 -1.41 -25.34
N SER A 115 11.18 -2.73 -25.39
CA SER A 115 11.16 -3.46 -26.65
C SER A 115 9.81 -3.30 -27.37
N SER A 116 9.82 -3.33 -28.70
CA SER A 116 8.58 -3.25 -29.50
C SER A 116 7.61 -4.39 -29.19
N GLU A 117 8.13 -5.55 -28.78
CA GLU A 117 7.32 -6.69 -28.36
C GLU A 117 6.60 -6.38 -27.04
N LEU A 118 7.32 -5.86 -26.04
CA LEU A 118 6.75 -5.45 -24.76
C LEU A 118 5.75 -4.31 -24.95
N TYR A 119 6.09 -3.30 -25.77
CA TYR A 119 5.18 -2.18 -26.05
C TYR A 119 3.86 -2.64 -26.70
N SER A 120 3.91 -3.64 -27.59
CA SER A 120 2.68 -4.22 -28.17
C SER A 120 1.82 -4.86 -27.09
N ARG A 121 2.40 -5.65 -26.20
CA ARG A 121 1.68 -6.32 -25.08
C ARG A 121 1.07 -5.31 -24.12
N VAL A 122 1.85 -4.27 -23.74
CA VAL A 122 1.36 -3.16 -22.89
C VAL A 122 0.19 -2.46 -23.57
N SER A 123 0.32 -2.15 -24.86
CA SER A 123 -0.74 -1.48 -25.63
C SER A 123 -2.01 -2.32 -25.70
N GLU A 124 -1.89 -3.63 -25.95
CA GLU A 124 -3.03 -4.55 -25.93
C GLU A 124 -3.71 -4.56 -24.57
N ARG A 125 -2.93 -4.70 -23.48
CA ARG A 125 -3.46 -4.71 -22.12
C ARG A 125 -4.18 -3.40 -21.75
N ILE A 126 -3.58 -2.26 -22.06
CA ILE A 126 -4.19 -0.94 -21.78
C ILE A 126 -5.47 -0.74 -22.60
N LEU A 127 -5.51 -1.19 -23.87
CA LEU A 127 -6.71 -1.10 -24.69
C LEU A 127 -7.84 -2.04 -24.24
N GLU A 128 -7.53 -3.13 -23.54
CA GLU A 128 -8.53 -3.93 -22.85
C GLU A 128 -9.15 -3.16 -21.66
N LEU A 129 -8.35 -2.40 -20.92
CA LEU A 129 -8.79 -1.58 -19.79
C LEU A 129 -9.54 -0.32 -20.26
N ASP A 130 -9.01 0.36 -21.27
CA ASP A 130 -9.60 1.56 -21.88
C ASP A 130 -9.61 1.46 -23.42
N PRO A 131 -10.73 0.97 -24.03
CA PRO A 131 -10.85 0.87 -25.48
C PRO A 131 -10.85 2.22 -26.22
N THR A 132 -10.94 3.35 -25.51
CA THR A 132 -10.88 4.69 -26.14
C THR A 132 -9.47 5.07 -26.57
N GLY A 133 -8.45 4.43 -25.99
CA GLY A 133 -7.04 4.71 -26.23
C GLY A 133 -6.52 5.98 -25.52
N PHE A 134 -7.34 6.61 -24.69
CA PHE A 134 -6.90 7.76 -23.90
C PHE A 134 -5.81 7.35 -22.91
N LEU A 135 -6.04 6.25 -22.17
CA LEU A 135 -5.10 5.71 -21.20
C LEU A 135 -3.77 5.31 -21.86
N LEU A 136 -3.79 4.76 -23.08
CA LEU A 136 -2.58 4.42 -23.82
C LEU A 136 -1.76 5.68 -24.17
N SER A 137 -2.44 6.73 -24.63
CA SER A 137 -1.76 8.00 -24.94
C SER A 137 -1.15 8.63 -23.68
N TYR A 138 -1.81 8.50 -22.54
CA TYR A 138 -1.33 8.92 -21.24
C TYR A 138 -0.13 8.07 -20.80
N ALA A 139 -0.26 6.76 -20.80
CA ALA A 139 0.79 5.82 -20.38
C ALA A 139 2.11 6.01 -21.17
N ASN A 140 2.02 6.40 -22.46
CA ASN A 140 3.21 6.52 -23.31
C ASN A 140 4.16 7.66 -22.92
N VAL A 141 3.76 8.60 -22.08
CA VAL A 141 4.65 9.69 -21.60
C VAL A 141 5.31 9.37 -20.28
N PHE A 142 4.97 8.26 -19.64
CA PHE A 142 5.46 7.87 -18.33
C PHE A 142 6.45 6.71 -18.38
N GLU A 143 7.30 6.65 -17.35
CA GLU A 143 8.21 5.56 -17.10
C GLU A 143 7.47 4.24 -16.79
N PRO A 144 8.14 3.05 -16.97
CA PRO A 144 7.49 1.75 -16.82
C PRO A 144 6.83 1.52 -15.45
N TRP A 145 7.41 2.05 -14.36
CA TRP A 145 6.86 1.89 -13.02
C TRP A 145 5.49 2.56 -12.88
N VAL A 146 5.30 3.77 -13.44
CA VAL A 146 3.99 4.45 -13.40
C VAL A 146 2.93 3.65 -14.14
N VAL A 147 3.31 3.12 -15.31
CA VAL A 147 2.40 2.32 -16.13
C VAL A 147 2.03 1.02 -15.43
N ALA A 148 3.00 0.36 -14.78
CA ALA A 148 2.78 -0.86 -14.01
C ALA A 148 1.78 -0.63 -12.86
N VAL A 149 2.00 0.42 -12.07
CA VAL A 149 1.08 0.80 -10.96
C VAL A 149 -0.31 1.11 -11.51
N THR A 150 -0.39 1.91 -12.59
CA THR A 150 -1.69 2.27 -13.21
C THR A 150 -2.47 1.03 -13.66
N ILE A 151 -1.83 0.06 -14.33
CA ILE A 151 -2.48 -1.19 -14.75
C ILE A 151 -2.99 -1.96 -13.53
N THR A 152 -2.19 -2.06 -12.48
CA THR A 152 -2.56 -2.76 -11.25
C THR A 152 -3.75 -2.10 -10.55
N ASP A 153 -3.80 -0.77 -10.51
CA ASP A 153 -4.93 -0.02 -9.95
C ASP A 153 -6.24 -0.29 -10.71
N PHE A 154 -6.16 -0.31 -12.04
CA PHE A 154 -7.32 -0.68 -12.85
C PHE A 154 -7.78 -2.12 -12.59
N ASP A 155 -6.85 -3.06 -12.35
CA ASP A 155 -7.22 -4.43 -11.98
C ASP A 155 -7.99 -4.46 -10.65
N TYR A 156 -7.54 -3.73 -9.63
CA TYR A 156 -8.25 -3.61 -8.35
C TYR A 156 -9.66 -3.05 -8.56
N MET A 157 -9.78 -1.95 -9.29
CA MET A 157 -11.08 -1.30 -9.56
C MET A 157 -12.04 -2.25 -10.30
N GLN A 158 -11.56 -3.02 -11.29
CA GLN A 158 -12.39 -4.01 -12.00
C GLN A 158 -12.88 -5.14 -11.10
N LEU A 159 -12.15 -5.46 -10.05
CA LEU A 159 -12.51 -6.46 -9.05
C LEU A 159 -13.44 -5.90 -7.95
N GLY A 160 -13.69 -4.57 -7.94
CA GLY A 160 -14.54 -3.89 -6.97
C GLY A 160 -13.80 -3.39 -5.73
N TYR A 161 -12.48 -3.37 -5.77
CA TYR A 161 -11.64 -2.76 -4.72
C TYR A 161 -11.31 -1.32 -5.12
N ASP A 162 -11.45 -0.39 -4.17
CA ASP A 162 -11.20 1.02 -4.39
C ASP A 162 -10.36 1.58 -3.25
N ALA A 163 -9.51 2.53 -3.58
CA ALA A 163 -8.69 3.26 -2.62
C ALA A 163 -9.53 4.17 -1.70
N GLU A 164 -10.73 4.58 -2.13
CA GLU A 164 -11.70 5.29 -1.28
C GLU A 164 -12.06 4.48 -0.03
N TYR A 165 -11.96 3.16 -0.08
CA TYR A 165 -12.20 2.26 1.06
C TYR A 165 -10.91 1.78 1.74
N GLY A 166 -9.75 2.35 1.38
CA GLY A 166 -8.48 2.04 2.02
C GLY A 166 -8.50 2.30 3.53
N ILE A 167 -7.88 1.40 4.29
CA ILE A 167 -7.91 1.46 5.76
C ILE A 167 -7.08 2.62 6.29
N ASP A 168 -5.98 2.93 5.64
CA ASP A 168 -5.16 4.11 5.94
C ASP A 168 -5.93 5.42 5.70
N LEU A 169 -6.59 5.56 4.55
CA LEU A 169 -7.43 6.72 4.25
C LEU A 169 -8.56 6.87 5.26
N TYR A 170 -9.24 5.78 5.61
CA TYR A 170 -10.31 5.78 6.62
C TYR A 170 -9.85 6.39 7.95
N PHE A 171 -8.69 5.97 8.48
CA PHE A 171 -8.20 6.51 9.75
C PHE A 171 -7.67 7.94 9.63
N LEU A 172 -7.10 8.32 8.50
CA LEU A 172 -6.69 9.71 8.23
C LEU A 172 -7.90 10.65 8.20
N GLU A 173 -8.97 10.29 7.48
CA GLU A 173 -10.22 11.07 7.43
C GLU A 173 -10.93 11.12 8.79
N LYS A 174 -10.95 9.99 9.51
CA LYS A 174 -11.48 9.93 10.87
C LYS A 174 -10.69 10.83 11.81
N ALA A 175 -9.35 10.83 11.73
CA ALA A 175 -8.49 11.70 12.53
C ALA A 175 -8.75 13.18 12.27
N ASN A 176 -8.91 13.57 11.00
CA ASN A 176 -9.27 14.94 10.62
C ASN A 176 -10.65 15.35 11.18
N THR A 177 -11.60 14.44 11.12
CA THR A 177 -12.96 14.67 11.66
C THR A 177 -12.96 14.82 13.18
N ASP A 178 -12.18 13.99 13.87
CA ASP A 178 -12.06 13.97 15.33
C ASP A 178 -11.11 15.05 15.86
N GLY A 179 -10.38 15.73 14.97
CA GLY A 179 -9.38 16.75 15.33
C GLY A 179 -8.15 16.18 16.01
N LYS A 180 -7.82 14.92 15.77
CA LYS A 180 -6.58 14.31 16.25
C LYS A 180 -5.40 14.81 15.42
N GLN A 181 -4.22 14.88 16.04
CA GLN A 181 -3.00 15.20 15.32
C GLN A 181 -2.60 14.02 14.41
N VAL A 182 -2.27 14.32 13.16
CA VAL A 182 -1.66 13.36 12.24
C VAL A 182 -0.19 13.67 12.11
N LEU A 183 0.65 12.63 12.18
CA LEU A 183 2.07 12.64 11.87
C LEU A 183 2.33 11.68 10.71
N GLU A 184 3.43 11.88 10.00
CA GLU A 184 3.83 11.00 8.92
C GLU A 184 5.26 10.49 9.08
N PHE A 185 5.50 9.28 8.62
CA PHE A 185 6.85 8.71 8.57
C PHE A 185 7.64 9.28 7.40
N GLU A 186 7.00 9.51 6.27
CA GLU A 186 7.62 9.84 5.00
C GLU A 186 6.81 10.92 4.28
N SER A 187 7.34 11.46 3.19
CA SER A 187 6.60 12.34 2.29
C SER A 187 6.21 11.60 1.00
N ALA A 188 5.20 12.11 0.28
CA ALA A 188 4.83 11.61 -1.03
C ALA A 188 6.00 11.70 -2.02
N GLU A 189 6.79 12.78 -1.97
CA GLU A 189 7.98 12.93 -2.79
C GLU A 189 8.99 11.80 -2.53
N PHE A 190 9.19 11.42 -1.27
CA PHE A 190 10.08 10.31 -0.91
C PHE A 190 9.57 8.98 -1.49
N GLN A 191 8.29 8.65 -1.31
CA GLN A 191 7.72 7.39 -1.80
C GLN A 191 7.75 7.29 -3.33
N LEU A 192 7.36 8.35 -4.06
CA LEU A 192 7.50 8.38 -5.52
C LEU A 192 8.96 8.27 -5.96
N GLY A 193 9.87 8.92 -5.25
CA GLY A 193 11.32 8.84 -5.50
C GLY A 193 11.90 7.44 -5.30
N LEU A 194 11.27 6.56 -4.51
CA LEU A 194 11.69 5.16 -4.39
C LEU A 194 11.56 4.44 -5.74
N PHE A 195 10.44 4.63 -6.44
CA PHE A 195 10.19 4.01 -7.75
C PHE A 195 11.02 4.66 -8.87
N ASP A 196 11.05 5.99 -8.94
CA ASP A 196 11.87 6.76 -9.87
C ASP A 196 13.37 6.34 -9.81
N SER A 197 13.88 6.03 -8.62
CA SER A 197 15.26 5.60 -8.43
C SER A 197 15.53 4.11 -8.71
N LEU A 198 14.53 3.34 -9.17
CA LEU A 198 14.74 1.96 -9.62
C LEU A 198 15.46 1.94 -10.97
N SER A 199 16.25 0.90 -11.21
CA SER A 199 16.85 0.73 -12.53
C SER A 199 15.78 0.40 -13.58
N ASP A 200 16.03 0.80 -14.83
CA ASP A 200 15.15 0.51 -15.97
C ASP A 200 14.78 -0.98 -16.02
N GLU A 201 15.74 -1.86 -15.71
CA GLU A 201 15.53 -3.30 -15.69
C GLU A 201 14.46 -3.72 -14.67
N ILE A 202 14.49 -3.13 -13.45
CA ILE A 202 13.50 -3.41 -12.41
C ILE A 202 12.15 -2.80 -12.79
N GLN A 203 12.13 -1.58 -13.31
CA GLN A 203 10.89 -0.94 -13.75
C GLN A 203 10.21 -1.70 -14.90
N ILE A 204 11.00 -2.19 -15.88
CA ILE A 204 10.50 -3.02 -16.99
C ILE A 204 9.95 -4.35 -16.44
N MET A 205 10.65 -4.98 -15.50
CA MET A 205 10.17 -6.20 -14.85
C MET A 205 8.84 -5.98 -14.12
N MET A 206 8.66 -4.84 -13.43
CA MET A 206 7.38 -4.46 -12.82
C MET A 206 6.27 -4.36 -13.88
N LEU A 207 6.56 -3.74 -15.01
CA LEU A 207 5.59 -3.58 -16.09
C LEU A 207 5.23 -4.93 -16.72
N GLU A 208 6.22 -5.80 -16.98
CA GLU A 208 5.97 -7.15 -17.48
C GLU A 208 5.10 -7.97 -16.53
N ASP A 209 5.37 -7.90 -15.22
CA ASP A 209 4.55 -8.60 -14.24
C ASP A 209 3.10 -8.08 -14.20
N ALA A 210 2.90 -6.76 -14.25
CA ALA A 210 1.57 -6.16 -14.24
C ALA A 210 0.71 -6.60 -15.44
N ILE A 211 1.31 -6.80 -16.63
CA ILE A 211 0.58 -7.25 -17.82
C ILE A 211 0.41 -8.77 -17.91
N ASP A 212 1.40 -9.55 -17.44
CA ASP A 212 1.39 -11.02 -17.56
C ASP A 212 0.61 -11.70 -16.46
N ASN A 213 0.49 -11.04 -15.33
CA ASN A 213 -0.11 -11.57 -14.11
C ASN A 213 -1.17 -10.61 -13.54
N PRO A 214 -2.30 -10.35 -14.19
CA PRO A 214 -3.33 -9.46 -13.66
C PRO A 214 -3.83 -9.92 -12.29
N VAL A 215 -4.18 -8.98 -11.42
CA VAL A 215 -4.72 -9.28 -10.09
C VAL A 215 -5.99 -10.13 -10.20
N THR A 216 -6.11 -11.13 -9.36
CA THR A 216 -7.27 -12.01 -9.35
C THR A 216 -8.11 -11.82 -8.08
N LYS A 217 -9.42 -12.07 -8.20
CA LYS A 217 -10.31 -11.99 -7.04
C LYS A 217 -9.92 -12.96 -5.92
N ALA A 218 -9.44 -14.16 -6.27
CA ALA A 218 -9.00 -15.15 -5.29
C ALA A 218 -7.81 -14.66 -4.45
N GLU A 219 -6.84 -13.98 -5.07
CA GLU A 219 -5.70 -13.40 -4.34
C GLU A 219 -6.14 -12.30 -3.37
N MET A 220 -7.10 -11.46 -3.78
CA MET A 220 -7.66 -10.45 -2.90
C MET A 220 -8.47 -11.06 -1.75
N GLU A 221 -9.27 -12.10 -2.03
CA GLU A 221 -10.02 -12.83 -1.01
C GLU A 221 -9.09 -13.50 0.02
N ASP A 222 -7.99 -14.11 -0.43
CA ASP A 222 -6.98 -14.72 0.45
C ASP A 222 -6.30 -13.65 1.33
N LEU A 223 -5.94 -12.51 0.74
CA LEU A 223 -5.31 -11.39 1.46
C LEU A 223 -6.25 -10.81 2.52
N PHE A 224 -7.50 -10.50 2.14
CA PHE A 224 -8.48 -9.99 3.09
C PHE A 224 -8.89 -11.01 4.13
N THR A 225 -8.84 -12.31 3.83
CA THR A 225 -9.03 -13.35 4.81
C THR A 225 -7.92 -13.36 5.84
N ALA A 226 -6.65 -13.30 5.41
CA ALA A 226 -5.50 -13.20 6.30
C ALA A 226 -5.58 -11.93 7.16
N TRP A 227 -5.91 -10.79 6.56
CA TRP A 227 -6.04 -9.51 7.26
C TRP A 227 -7.17 -9.54 8.31
N ASN A 228 -8.37 -9.96 7.91
CA ASN A 228 -9.55 -10.01 8.79
C ASN A 228 -9.41 -10.99 9.97
N THR A 229 -8.61 -12.05 9.79
CA THR A 229 -8.39 -13.06 10.85
C THR A 229 -7.12 -12.82 11.65
N GLY A 230 -6.36 -11.77 11.31
CA GLY A 230 -5.07 -11.49 11.95
C GLY A 230 -4.01 -12.56 11.67
N ASP A 231 -4.10 -13.28 10.55
CA ASP A 231 -3.15 -14.32 10.18
C ASP A 231 -1.89 -13.73 9.57
N ALA A 232 -0.96 -13.32 10.46
CA ALA A 232 0.32 -12.75 10.07
C ALA A 232 1.17 -13.72 9.25
N SER A 233 1.08 -15.03 9.53
CA SER A 233 1.86 -16.03 8.80
C SER A 233 1.40 -16.19 7.36
N THR A 234 0.08 -16.20 7.12
CA THR A 234 -0.45 -16.22 5.75
C THR A 234 -0.16 -14.90 5.04
N MET A 235 -0.28 -13.76 5.74
CA MET A 235 0.08 -12.46 5.16
C MET A 235 1.56 -12.44 4.73
N GLU A 236 2.46 -12.93 5.58
CA GLU A 236 3.89 -13.05 5.25
C GLU A 236 4.10 -13.89 3.99
N LEU A 237 3.50 -15.07 3.90
CA LEU A 237 3.58 -15.90 2.70
C LEU A 237 3.07 -15.17 1.46
N LEU A 238 1.96 -14.45 1.57
CA LEU A 238 1.39 -13.68 0.46
C LEU A 238 2.32 -12.54 0.03
N VAL A 239 2.96 -11.85 0.95
CA VAL A 239 3.88 -10.73 0.68
C VAL A 239 5.19 -11.20 0.06
N PHE A 240 5.77 -12.28 0.58
CA PHE A 240 7.10 -12.75 0.19
C PHE A 240 7.11 -13.85 -0.90
N GLU A 241 5.94 -14.32 -1.35
CA GLU A 241 5.87 -15.35 -2.38
C GLU A 241 6.72 -15.01 -3.61
N GLY A 242 7.70 -15.85 -3.91
CA GLY A 242 8.56 -15.78 -5.09
C GLY A 242 9.74 -14.81 -5.00
N ILE A 243 9.89 -14.02 -3.93
CA ILE A 243 11.03 -13.08 -3.79
C ILE A 243 12.36 -13.83 -3.79
N GLU A 244 12.43 -14.97 -3.11
CA GLU A 244 13.65 -15.79 -3.01
C GLU A 244 14.13 -16.37 -4.36
N GLU A 245 13.23 -16.50 -5.33
CA GLU A 245 13.55 -17.09 -6.63
C GLU A 245 14.29 -16.11 -7.54
N HIS A 246 14.24 -14.79 -7.26
CA HIS A 246 14.79 -13.74 -8.10
C HIS A 246 15.50 -12.65 -7.29
N PRO A 247 16.82 -12.53 -7.43
CA PRO A 247 17.60 -11.51 -6.71
C PRO A 247 17.18 -10.06 -6.99
N GLU A 248 16.58 -9.79 -8.14
CA GLU A 248 16.09 -8.48 -8.55
C GLU A 248 14.90 -8.06 -7.67
N TYR A 249 14.00 -8.98 -7.39
CA TYR A 249 12.86 -8.75 -6.53
C TYR A 249 13.29 -8.52 -5.07
N GLN A 250 14.31 -9.22 -4.61
CA GLN A 250 14.86 -8.96 -3.28
C GLN A 250 15.38 -7.53 -3.15
N ARG A 251 16.04 -6.98 -4.20
CA ARG A 251 16.52 -5.59 -4.17
C ARG A 251 15.38 -4.59 -4.14
N LEU A 252 14.34 -4.83 -4.94
CA LEU A 252 13.14 -4.01 -4.94
C LEU A 252 12.49 -4.05 -3.55
N TYR A 253 12.25 -5.25 -3.03
CA TYR A 253 11.64 -5.46 -1.72
C TYR A 253 12.43 -4.77 -0.60
N ASN A 254 13.75 -4.98 -0.53
CA ASN A 254 14.60 -4.34 0.46
C ASN A 254 14.40 -2.81 0.46
N LYS A 255 14.36 -2.21 -0.72
CA LYS A 255 14.23 -0.76 -0.86
C LYS A 255 12.86 -0.23 -0.45
N ILE A 256 11.79 -0.95 -0.82
CA ILE A 256 10.42 -0.45 -0.61
C ILE A 256 9.80 -0.91 0.71
N ILE A 257 10.38 -1.89 1.39
CA ILE A 257 9.90 -2.41 2.68
C ILE A 257 11.01 -2.35 3.74
N ASP A 258 12.07 -3.14 3.62
CA ASP A 258 13.04 -3.34 4.69
C ASP A 258 13.75 -2.05 5.13
N ASP A 259 14.32 -1.31 4.16
CA ASP A 259 15.04 -0.06 4.45
C ASP A 259 14.13 0.97 5.14
N ARG A 260 12.85 1.00 4.77
CA ARG A 260 11.84 1.86 5.39
C ARG A 260 11.46 1.40 6.78
N ASN A 261 11.34 0.07 7.00
CA ASN A 261 11.04 -0.50 8.31
C ASN A 261 12.05 -0.08 9.36
N PHE A 262 13.34 -0.10 9.03
CA PHE A 262 14.38 0.35 9.97
C PHE A 262 14.18 1.81 10.39
N LEU A 263 13.86 2.70 9.45
CA LEU A 263 13.61 4.12 9.73
C LEU A 263 12.30 4.34 10.52
N MET A 264 11.25 3.57 10.20
CA MET A 264 9.98 3.62 10.94
C MET A 264 10.16 3.16 12.38
N VAL A 265 10.90 2.07 12.60
CA VAL A 265 11.21 1.54 13.95
C VAL A 265 11.96 2.57 14.79
N GLU A 266 12.93 3.30 14.23
CA GLU A 266 13.62 4.37 14.95
C GLU A 266 12.66 5.46 15.45
N LYS A 267 11.69 5.85 14.61
CA LYS A 267 10.65 6.81 15.02
C LYS A 267 9.69 6.22 16.06
N ILE A 268 9.26 4.97 15.87
CA ILE A 268 8.38 4.24 16.82
C ILE A 268 9.03 4.14 18.20
N GLU A 269 10.33 3.86 18.30
CA GLU A 269 11.04 3.86 19.56
C GLU A 269 10.96 5.20 20.30
N THR A 270 10.94 6.33 19.57
CA THR A 270 10.77 7.65 20.21
C THR A 270 9.37 7.83 20.79
N TYR A 271 8.34 7.26 20.15
CA TYR A 271 6.97 7.29 20.67
C TYR A 271 6.83 6.41 21.92
N LEU A 272 7.47 5.24 21.93
CA LEU A 272 7.48 4.33 23.08
C LEU A 272 8.22 4.89 24.30
N GLN A 273 9.16 5.82 24.11
CA GLN A 273 9.84 6.54 25.19
C GLN A 273 9.04 7.75 25.69
N GLY A 274 7.99 8.14 25.00
CA GLY A 274 7.10 9.24 25.34
C GLY A 274 6.05 8.86 26.40
N ASN A 275 4.99 9.67 26.49
CA ASN A 275 3.85 9.43 27.37
C ASN A 275 2.51 9.65 26.65
N VAL A 276 2.52 9.66 25.32
CA VAL A 276 1.35 9.84 24.47
C VAL A 276 1.11 8.55 23.70
N ILE A 277 -0.12 8.05 23.73
CA ILE A 277 -0.52 6.88 22.97
C ILE A 277 -0.67 7.27 21.49
N HIS A 278 0.05 6.55 20.62
CA HIS A 278 -0.02 6.71 19.17
C HIS A 278 -0.73 5.52 18.55
N PHE A 279 -1.50 5.79 17.50
CA PHE A 279 -2.05 4.80 16.60
C PHE A 279 -1.28 4.88 15.29
N VAL A 280 -0.44 3.89 15.03
CA VAL A 280 0.41 3.81 13.84
C VAL A 280 -0.32 2.99 12.79
N VAL A 281 -0.46 3.52 11.58
CA VAL A 281 -1.10 2.86 10.44
C VAL A 281 -0.07 2.79 9.32
N VAL A 282 0.36 1.58 8.99
CA VAL A 282 1.32 1.28 7.91
C VAL A 282 0.84 0.07 7.13
N GLY A 283 1.21 -0.05 5.87
CA GLY A 283 0.84 -1.19 5.05
C GLY A 283 1.16 -2.53 5.74
N ALA A 284 0.23 -3.50 5.66
CA ALA A 284 0.34 -4.79 6.35
C ALA A 284 1.67 -5.52 6.08
N GLY A 285 2.26 -5.32 4.89
CA GLY A 285 3.55 -5.88 4.53
C GLY A 285 4.73 -5.38 5.36
N HIS A 286 4.63 -4.18 5.94
CA HIS A 286 5.64 -3.65 6.84
C HIS A 286 5.69 -4.36 8.20
N LEU A 287 4.64 -5.11 8.57
CA LEU A 287 4.54 -5.72 9.89
C LEU A 287 5.04 -7.17 9.95
N VAL A 288 5.21 -7.83 8.80
CA VAL A 288 5.53 -9.27 8.70
C VAL A 288 6.94 -9.52 8.16
N GLY A 289 7.45 -10.73 8.39
CA GLY A 289 8.78 -11.15 7.96
C GLY A 289 9.90 -10.81 8.93
N ASP A 290 11.12 -11.25 8.61
CA ASP A 290 12.30 -11.11 9.48
C ASP A 290 12.64 -9.64 9.77
N ASN A 291 12.51 -8.75 8.78
CA ASN A 291 12.72 -7.32 8.92
C ASN A 291 11.38 -6.54 9.11
N GLY A 292 10.29 -7.24 9.43
CA GLY A 292 9.01 -6.61 9.76
C GLY A 292 9.10 -5.78 11.05
N ILE A 293 8.35 -4.67 11.10
CA ILE A 293 8.37 -3.73 12.23
C ILE A 293 8.11 -4.46 13.56
N ILE A 294 7.18 -5.42 13.58
CA ILE A 294 6.84 -6.15 14.81
C ILE A 294 8.02 -7.01 15.27
N ASN A 295 8.65 -7.76 14.36
CA ASN A 295 9.82 -8.57 14.68
C ASN A 295 11.01 -7.71 15.14
N LEU A 296 11.26 -6.60 14.46
CA LEU A 296 12.33 -5.67 14.83
C LEU A 296 12.13 -5.05 16.23
N LEU A 297 10.89 -4.76 16.60
CA LEU A 297 10.57 -4.25 17.95
C LEU A 297 10.71 -5.35 19.02
N ASP A 298 10.28 -6.59 18.72
CA ASP A 298 10.45 -7.74 19.61
C ASP A 298 11.94 -8.03 19.85
N GLU A 299 12.78 -8.04 18.82
CA GLU A 299 14.23 -8.20 18.93
C GLU A 299 14.92 -7.10 19.77
N LYS A 300 14.34 -5.90 19.81
CA LYS A 300 14.79 -4.79 20.65
C LYS A 300 14.29 -4.90 22.09
N GLY A 301 13.45 -5.88 22.41
CA GLY A 301 12.96 -6.20 23.74
C GLY A 301 11.70 -5.46 24.16
N TYR A 302 10.93 -4.92 23.20
CA TYR A 302 9.60 -4.41 23.49
C TYR A 302 8.58 -5.56 23.56
N ASP A 303 7.58 -5.44 24.44
CA ASP A 303 6.48 -6.40 24.50
C ASP A 303 5.53 -6.16 23.31
N THR A 304 5.41 -7.14 22.41
CA THR A 304 4.52 -7.10 21.25
C THR A 304 3.37 -8.10 21.43
N LEU A 305 2.14 -7.61 21.38
CA LEU A 305 0.93 -8.42 21.53
C LEU A 305 -0.02 -8.18 20.37
N GLN A 306 -0.31 -9.20 19.59
CA GLN A 306 -1.35 -9.14 18.57
C GLN A 306 -2.75 -9.23 19.20
N LEU A 307 -3.63 -8.28 18.92
CA LEU A 307 -4.97 -8.10 19.47
C LEU A 307 -6.06 -8.79 18.63
#